data_fdcc760de5fabced4ea10c511e1b4891
#
_entry.id   fdcc760de5fabced4ea10c511e1b4891
#
_cell.length_a   1.000
_cell.length_b   1.000
_cell.length_c   1.000
_cell.angle_alpha   90.00
_cell.angle_beta   90.00
_cell.angle_gamma   90.00
#
_symmetry.space_group_name_H-M   'P 1'
#
loop_
_entity.id
_entity.type
_entity.pdbx_description
1 polymer ?
#
loop_
_entity_poly.entity_id
_entity_poly.type
_entity_poly.pdbx_seq_one_letter_code
_entity_poly.pdbx_strand_id
1 'polypeptide(L)'
;MTDIATSLETQIFPTLSEWLDNRLAGLDALVFDIDGVLLVNGGPAPGSQNLLNLLRRKKILFFLLTNDGDHSTEEKARILRSAQLEIHAGEIVSCADGLLTLAAEKPFSSAPFFIMGNLGNPCFAENAGLITTRDLSKMNQCQGIIVGERGYDWESTITRAVNFFIQRPHASLIVPNPDEYYPGDNGRICIGAGGVARFMIQVLKTYGIELTPIYLGKPFVPIFQLTHSRLEAEYGRIIPRNRVLLVGDYIRSDIQGALNFGYRSALVLTG
;
A
#
# COMPACT_ATOMS: atom_id res chain seq x y z
N MET A 1 37.85 -15.73 -3.79
CA MET A 1 36.67 -14.91 -4.12
C MET A 1 36.46 -15.00 -5.62
N THR A 2 35.90 -16.12 -6.03
CA THR A 2 35.74 -16.48 -7.45
C THR A 2 34.25 -16.61 -7.76
N ASP A 3 33.82 -15.83 -8.74
CA ASP A 3 32.72 -16.07 -9.67
C ASP A 3 31.36 -16.58 -9.14
N ILE A 4 30.65 -15.71 -8.40
CA ILE A 4 29.18 -15.81 -8.29
C ILE A 4 28.51 -14.86 -9.33
N ALA A 5 29.25 -13.91 -9.90
CA ALA A 5 28.70 -12.94 -10.86
C ALA A 5 28.44 -13.50 -12.26
N THR A 6 29.07 -14.62 -12.65
CA THR A 6 29.05 -15.12 -14.04
C THR A 6 27.91 -16.12 -14.32
N SER A 7 27.14 -16.57 -13.33
CA SER A 7 26.07 -17.56 -13.53
C SER A 7 24.65 -16.96 -13.70
N LEU A 8 24.49 -15.66 -13.58
CA LEU A 8 23.19 -14.98 -13.75
C LEU A 8 22.93 -14.48 -15.17
N GLU A 9 23.91 -14.51 -16.05
CA GLU A 9 23.82 -13.88 -17.39
C GLU A 9 23.01 -14.66 -18.43
N THR A 10 22.42 -15.81 -18.12
CA THR A 10 21.70 -16.63 -19.11
C THR A 10 20.39 -17.27 -18.62
N GLN A 11 19.85 -16.87 -17.47
CA GLN A 11 18.54 -17.40 -17.07
C GLN A 11 17.44 -16.57 -17.76
N ILE A 12 16.92 -17.07 -18.90
CA ILE A 12 15.74 -16.50 -19.55
C ILE A 12 14.52 -16.85 -18.71
N PHE A 13 13.97 -15.85 -18.03
CA PHE A 13 12.70 -16.00 -17.30
C PHE A 13 11.55 -15.80 -18.31
N PRO A 14 10.47 -16.61 -18.23
CA PRO A 14 9.30 -16.39 -19.08
C PRO A 14 8.63 -15.06 -18.73
N THR A 15 8.01 -14.42 -19.70
CA THR A 15 7.10 -13.31 -19.42
C THR A 15 5.93 -13.80 -18.55
N LEU A 16 5.32 -12.88 -17.78
CA LEU A 16 4.18 -13.25 -16.95
C LEU A 16 3.02 -13.81 -17.81
N SER A 17 2.82 -13.30 -19.03
CA SER A 17 1.80 -13.82 -19.96
C SER A 17 2.08 -15.26 -20.36
N GLU A 18 3.30 -15.59 -20.75
CA GLU A 18 3.71 -16.97 -21.10
C GLU A 18 3.58 -17.91 -19.91
N TRP A 19 3.93 -17.43 -18.71
CA TRP A 19 3.82 -18.23 -17.49
C TRP A 19 2.36 -18.52 -17.16
N LEU A 20 1.47 -17.51 -17.28
CA LEU A 20 0.04 -17.62 -17.01
C LEU A 20 -0.67 -18.57 -17.99
N ASP A 21 -0.30 -18.56 -19.28
CA ASP A 21 -0.97 -19.41 -20.28
C ASP A 21 -0.95 -20.90 -19.90
N ASN A 22 0.09 -21.33 -19.16
CA ASN A 22 0.25 -22.71 -18.73
C ASN A 22 -0.26 -22.99 -17.30
N ARG A 23 -0.63 -21.96 -16.50
CA ARG A 23 -0.88 -22.13 -15.05
C ARG A 23 -2.17 -21.48 -14.54
N LEU A 24 -2.93 -20.83 -15.40
CA LEU A 24 -4.20 -20.20 -15.02
C LEU A 24 -5.21 -21.17 -14.38
N ALA A 25 -5.24 -22.43 -14.80
CA ALA A 25 -6.15 -23.43 -14.26
C ALA A 25 -6.01 -23.66 -12.73
N GLY A 26 -4.91 -23.27 -12.14
CA GLY A 26 -4.64 -23.36 -10.70
C GLY A 26 -4.92 -22.07 -9.91
N LEU A 27 -5.44 -21.02 -10.55
CA LEU A 27 -5.68 -19.71 -9.94
C LEU A 27 -7.13 -19.29 -10.12
N ASP A 28 -7.68 -18.63 -9.11
CA ASP A 28 -9.00 -18.02 -9.17
C ASP A 28 -8.89 -16.50 -9.41
N ALA A 29 -7.85 -15.86 -8.90
CA ALA A 29 -7.66 -14.42 -9.05
C ALA A 29 -6.18 -14.03 -9.07
N LEU A 30 -5.91 -12.83 -9.60
CA LEU A 30 -4.61 -12.19 -9.54
C LEU A 30 -4.68 -10.87 -8.78
N VAL A 31 -3.57 -10.53 -8.11
CA VAL A 31 -3.38 -9.24 -7.48
C VAL A 31 -2.06 -8.69 -7.98
N PHE A 32 -2.04 -7.44 -8.43
CA PHE A 32 -0.83 -6.80 -8.95
C PHE A 32 -0.45 -5.62 -8.09
N ASP A 33 0.81 -5.50 -7.74
CA ASP A 33 1.33 -4.19 -7.39
C ASP A 33 1.29 -3.25 -8.60
N ILE A 34 1.35 -1.96 -8.38
CA ILE A 34 1.23 -0.95 -9.43
C ILE A 34 2.61 -0.44 -9.84
N ASP A 35 3.31 0.21 -8.92
CA ASP A 35 4.56 0.91 -9.20
C ASP A 35 5.72 -0.10 -9.21
N GLY A 36 6.47 -0.18 -10.30
CA GLY A 36 7.47 -1.23 -10.54
C GLY A 36 6.93 -2.48 -11.25
N VAL A 37 5.60 -2.67 -11.31
CA VAL A 37 4.96 -3.85 -11.93
C VAL A 37 4.17 -3.48 -13.18
N LEU A 38 3.14 -2.65 -13.03
CA LEU A 38 2.31 -2.18 -14.16
C LEU A 38 2.77 -0.81 -14.68
N LEU A 39 3.36 0.00 -13.81
CA LEU A 39 4.03 1.26 -14.15
C LEU A 39 5.52 1.15 -13.88
N VAL A 40 6.34 1.54 -14.86
CA VAL A 40 7.80 1.61 -14.75
C VAL A 40 8.26 2.94 -15.33
N ASN A 41 9.05 3.71 -14.58
CA ASN A 41 9.55 5.03 -14.98
C ASN A 41 8.44 5.99 -15.46
N GLY A 42 7.28 5.96 -14.82
CA GLY A 42 6.13 6.83 -15.12
C GLY A 42 5.33 6.45 -16.37
N GLY A 43 5.69 5.35 -17.06
CA GLY A 43 4.96 4.79 -18.19
C GLY A 43 4.45 3.37 -17.93
N PRO A 44 3.62 2.81 -18.82
CA PRO A 44 3.15 1.45 -18.69
C PRO A 44 4.32 0.46 -18.89
N ALA A 45 4.42 -0.55 -18.04
CA ALA A 45 5.37 -1.63 -18.25
C ALA A 45 5.05 -2.36 -19.56
N PRO A 46 6.06 -2.82 -20.33
CA PRO A 46 5.83 -3.49 -21.61
C PRO A 46 4.87 -4.68 -21.46
N GLY A 47 3.77 -4.63 -22.22
CA GLY A 47 2.75 -5.69 -22.23
C GLY A 47 1.71 -5.61 -21.11
N SER A 48 1.79 -4.71 -20.15
CA SER A 48 0.84 -4.61 -19.02
C SER A 48 -0.60 -4.42 -19.48
N GLN A 49 -0.88 -3.50 -20.43
CA GLN A 49 -2.24 -3.32 -20.95
C GLN A 49 -2.75 -4.56 -21.71
N ASN A 50 -1.87 -5.25 -22.45
CA ASN A 50 -2.25 -6.49 -23.15
C ASN A 50 -2.60 -7.60 -22.16
N LEU A 51 -1.87 -7.70 -21.05
CA LEU A 51 -2.14 -8.63 -19.96
C LEU A 51 -3.50 -8.33 -19.32
N LEU A 52 -3.78 -7.07 -18.94
CA LEU A 52 -5.08 -6.68 -18.37
C LEU A 52 -6.23 -7.01 -19.33
N ASN A 53 -6.08 -6.72 -20.63
CA ASN A 53 -7.06 -7.09 -21.65
C ASN A 53 -7.25 -8.60 -21.76
N LEU A 54 -6.18 -9.39 -21.64
CA LEU A 54 -6.24 -10.85 -21.65
C LEU A 54 -7.04 -11.36 -20.45
N LEU A 55 -6.78 -10.84 -19.26
CA LEU A 55 -7.49 -11.22 -18.02
C LEU A 55 -8.99 -10.92 -18.14
N ARG A 56 -9.36 -9.72 -18.63
CA ARG A 56 -10.76 -9.35 -18.88
C ARG A 56 -11.44 -10.26 -19.89
N ARG A 57 -10.79 -10.56 -21.02
CA ARG A 57 -11.34 -11.51 -22.04
C ARG A 57 -11.53 -12.92 -21.45
N LYS A 58 -10.58 -13.38 -20.64
CA LYS A 58 -10.68 -14.69 -19.96
C LYS A 58 -11.59 -14.67 -18.72
N LYS A 59 -12.15 -13.52 -18.37
CA LYS A 59 -12.99 -13.30 -17.16
C LYS A 59 -12.27 -13.72 -15.88
N ILE A 60 -10.96 -13.47 -15.81
CA ILE A 60 -10.16 -13.71 -14.62
C ILE A 60 -10.21 -12.45 -13.77
N LEU A 61 -10.63 -12.62 -12.53
CA LEU A 61 -10.74 -11.53 -11.58
C LEU A 61 -9.33 -11.02 -11.18
N PHE A 62 -9.15 -9.73 -11.12
CA PHE A 62 -7.93 -9.13 -10.63
C PHE A 62 -8.21 -7.82 -9.86
N PHE A 63 -7.31 -7.51 -8.93
CA PHE A 63 -7.22 -6.21 -8.26
C PHE A 63 -5.80 -5.68 -8.33
N LEU A 64 -5.69 -4.37 -8.25
CA LEU A 64 -4.42 -3.67 -8.07
C LEU A 64 -4.25 -3.30 -6.61
N LEU A 65 -3.10 -3.61 -6.03
CA LEU A 65 -2.81 -3.47 -4.60
C LEU A 65 -1.62 -2.53 -4.40
N THR A 66 -1.83 -1.37 -3.79
CA THR A 66 -0.77 -0.37 -3.66
C THR A 66 -0.61 0.16 -2.24
N ASN A 67 0.64 0.48 -1.86
CA ASN A 67 0.96 1.24 -0.66
C ASN A 67 0.89 2.76 -0.90
N ASP A 68 0.49 3.20 -2.10
CA ASP A 68 0.23 4.62 -2.36
C ASP A 68 -1.00 5.09 -1.57
N GLY A 69 -0.77 5.84 -0.50
CA GLY A 69 -1.78 6.53 0.29
C GLY A 69 -1.90 8.03 -0.03
N ASP A 70 -1.04 8.55 -0.92
CA ASP A 70 -1.02 9.96 -1.33
C ASP A 70 -2.19 10.30 -2.27
N HIS A 71 -2.57 9.33 -3.11
CA HIS A 71 -3.64 9.46 -4.08
C HIS A 71 -4.85 8.61 -3.70
N SER A 72 -6.05 9.16 -3.81
CA SER A 72 -7.28 8.36 -3.74
C SER A 72 -7.32 7.32 -4.88
N THR A 73 -8.17 6.31 -4.76
CA THR A 73 -8.32 5.29 -5.82
C THR A 73 -8.77 5.90 -7.13
N GLU A 74 -9.58 6.97 -7.10
CA GLU A 74 -9.99 7.75 -8.27
C GLU A 74 -8.82 8.52 -8.89
N GLU A 75 -7.97 9.13 -8.06
CA GLU A 75 -6.76 9.82 -8.53
C GLU A 75 -5.77 8.82 -9.15
N LYS A 76 -5.52 7.70 -8.48
CA LYS A 76 -4.63 6.66 -8.99
C LYS A 76 -5.16 6.06 -10.30
N ALA A 77 -6.47 5.80 -10.41
CA ALA A 77 -7.07 5.34 -11.65
C ALA A 77 -6.93 6.35 -12.79
N ARG A 78 -7.02 7.66 -12.51
CA ARG A 78 -6.76 8.71 -13.52
C ARG A 78 -5.30 8.71 -13.97
N ILE A 79 -4.34 8.55 -13.05
CA ILE A 79 -2.91 8.45 -13.36
C ILE A 79 -2.66 7.25 -14.26
N LEU A 80 -3.20 6.08 -13.92
CA LEU A 80 -3.06 4.85 -14.70
C LEU A 80 -3.65 5.00 -16.11
N ARG A 81 -4.84 5.60 -16.25
CA ARG A 81 -5.42 5.86 -17.56
C ARG A 81 -4.61 6.86 -18.39
N SER A 82 -4.01 7.87 -17.76
CA SER A 82 -3.09 8.80 -18.45
C SER A 82 -1.84 8.08 -18.96
N ALA A 83 -1.43 7.02 -18.28
CA ALA A 83 -0.37 6.10 -18.71
C ALA A 83 -0.88 4.98 -19.63
N GLN A 84 -2.06 5.11 -20.25
CA GLN A 84 -2.65 4.15 -21.18
C GLN A 84 -2.98 2.76 -20.58
N LEU A 85 -3.18 2.71 -19.27
CA LEU A 85 -3.69 1.53 -18.58
C LEU A 85 -5.18 1.75 -18.25
N GLU A 86 -6.06 0.97 -18.87
CA GLU A 86 -7.51 1.05 -18.67
C GLU A 86 -7.90 0.43 -17.32
N ILE A 87 -7.85 1.22 -16.26
CA ILE A 87 -8.15 0.81 -14.88
C ILE A 87 -9.28 1.69 -14.32
N HIS A 88 -10.19 1.05 -13.61
CA HIS A 88 -11.25 1.69 -12.84
C HIS A 88 -10.87 1.79 -11.35
N ALA A 89 -11.37 2.81 -10.65
CA ALA A 89 -11.09 3.00 -9.23
C ALA A 89 -11.49 1.78 -8.38
N GLY A 90 -12.58 1.11 -8.73
CA GLY A 90 -13.03 -0.11 -8.06
C GLY A 90 -12.10 -1.32 -8.19
N GLU A 91 -11.18 -1.31 -9.17
CA GLU A 91 -10.17 -2.35 -9.35
C GLU A 91 -8.91 -2.09 -8.48
N ILE A 92 -8.86 -0.97 -7.74
CA ILE A 92 -7.71 -0.59 -6.91
C ILE A 92 -8.04 -0.78 -5.43
N VAL A 93 -7.09 -1.33 -4.69
CA VAL A 93 -7.07 -1.38 -3.23
C VAL A 93 -5.84 -0.63 -2.75
N SER A 94 -6.05 0.51 -2.11
CA SER A 94 -4.98 1.28 -1.47
C SER A 94 -4.78 0.83 -0.02
N CYS A 95 -3.56 0.99 0.49
CA CYS A 95 -3.27 0.81 1.92
C CYS A 95 -4.18 1.66 2.81
N ALA A 96 -4.56 2.86 2.34
CA ALA A 96 -5.41 3.77 3.08
C ALA A 96 -6.91 3.37 3.10
N ASP A 97 -7.36 2.49 2.18
CA ASP A 97 -8.70 1.88 2.27
C ASP A 97 -8.90 1.07 3.56
N GLY A 98 -7.80 0.58 4.16
CA GLY A 98 -7.84 -0.08 5.46
C GLY A 98 -8.38 0.77 6.60
N LEU A 99 -8.41 2.10 6.44
CA LEU A 99 -9.03 3.01 7.42
C LEU A 99 -10.54 2.75 7.56
N LEU A 100 -11.22 2.39 6.47
CA LEU A 100 -12.65 2.06 6.50
C LEU A 100 -12.91 0.82 7.38
N THR A 101 -12.12 -0.24 7.20
CA THR A 101 -12.21 -1.44 8.03
C THR A 101 -11.86 -1.13 9.49
N LEU A 102 -10.78 -0.40 9.71
CA LEU A 102 -10.35 -0.02 11.05
C LEU A 102 -11.40 0.82 11.78
N ALA A 103 -12.05 1.77 11.10
CA ALA A 103 -13.12 2.58 11.67
C ALA A 103 -14.38 1.77 12.02
N ALA A 104 -14.68 0.72 11.25
CA ALA A 104 -15.81 -0.17 11.52
C ALA A 104 -15.53 -1.13 12.69
N GLU A 105 -14.29 -1.57 12.87
CA GLU A 105 -13.91 -2.54 13.90
C GLU A 105 -13.60 -1.91 15.27
N LYS A 106 -13.13 -0.66 15.28
CA LYS A 106 -12.75 0.05 16.51
C LYS A 106 -13.73 1.16 16.85
N PRO A 107 -14.29 1.18 18.06
CA PRO A 107 -15.09 2.30 18.52
C PRO A 107 -14.18 3.49 18.85
N PHE A 108 -13.86 4.28 17.85
CA PHE A 108 -13.16 5.53 18.05
C PHE A 108 -14.07 6.56 18.74
N SER A 109 -13.49 7.44 19.57
CA SER A 109 -14.22 8.52 20.19
C SER A 109 -14.64 9.58 19.14
N SER A 110 -15.48 10.53 19.54
CA SER A 110 -15.84 11.68 18.69
C SER A 110 -14.73 12.72 18.57
N ALA A 111 -13.57 12.52 19.21
CA ALA A 111 -12.42 13.41 19.05
C ALA A 111 -11.78 13.21 17.66
N PRO A 112 -11.21 14.26 17.05
CA PRO A 112 -10.61 14.14 15.73
C PRO A 112 -9.33 13.32 15.74
N PHE A 113 -8.97 12.80 14.56
CA PHE A 113 -7.59 12.40 14.24
C PHE A 113 -6.85 13.58 13.61
N PHE A 114 -5.60 13.77 13.98
CA PHE A 114 -4.73 14.67 13.24
C PHE A 114 -4.20 13.94 12.01
N ILE A 115 -4.41 14.50 10.81
CA ILE A 115 -3.82 13.97 9.58
C ILE A 115 -2.51 14.69 9.32
N MET A 116 -1.42 13.96 9.30
CA MET A 116 -0.10 14.46 8.98
C MET A 116 0.19 14.19 7.48
N GLY A 117 0.09 15.24 6.66
CA GLY A 117 0.33 15.15 5.22
C GLY A 117 -0.88 14.80 4.38
N ASN A 118 -0.62 14.34 3.16
CA ASN A 118 -1.65 13.96 2.19
C ASN A 118 -2.18 12.57 2.49
N LEU A 119 -3.46 12.36 2.23
CA LEU A 119 -4.15 11.08 2.42
C LEU A 119 -5.28 10.94 1.39
N GLY A 120 -4.96 11.15 0.11
CA GLY A 120 -5.89 11.12 -1.01
C GLY A 120 -6.82 12.34 -1.11
N ASN A 121 -7.42 12.50 -2.30
CA ASN A 121 -8.49 13.45 -2.55
C ASN A 121 -9.59 12.77 -3.41
N PRO A 122 -10.78 12.44 -2.85
CA PRO A 122 -11.20 12.68 -1.46
C PRO A 122 -10.35 11.93 -0.42
N CYS A 123 -10.31 12.46 0.81
CA CYS A 123 -9.50 11.95 1.89
C CYS A 123 -10.01 10.58 2.39
N PHE A 124 -9.13 9.59 2.43
CA PHE A 124 -9.49 8.23 2.89
C PHE A 124 -10.05 8.19 4.32
N ALA A 125 -9.50 8.99 5.23
CA ALA A 125 -9.97 9.02 6.62
C ALA A 125 -11.39 9.62 6.74
N GLU A 126 -11.67 10.67 5.96
CA GLU A 126 -13.00 11.29 5.93
C GLU A 126 -14.03 10.37 5.26
N ASN A 127 -13.63 9.68 4.18
CA ASN A 127 -14.47 8.65 3.54
C ASN A 127 -14.75 7.47 4.48
N ALA A 128 -13.85 7.17 5.40
CA ALA A 128 -14.05 6.16 6.44
C ALA A 128 -14.95 6.66 7.60
N GLY A 129 -15.47 7.89 7.53
CA GLY A 129 -16.31 8.49 8.57
C GLY A 129 -15.55 8.98 9.81
N LEU A 130 -14.22 9.07 9.75
CA LEU A 130 -13.41 9.59 10.85
C LEU A 130 -13.48 11.12 10.88
N ILE A 131 -13.59 11.67 12.08
CA ILE A 131 -13.46 13.12 12.28
C ILE A 131 -11.96 13.45 12.19
N THR A 132 -11.60 14.44 11.39
CA THR A 132 -10.20 14.77 11.11
C THR A 132 -9.90 16.25 11.28
N THR A 133 -8.63 16.55 11.46
CA THR A 133 -8.09 17.91 11.41
C THR A 133 -6.65 17.90 10.87
N ARG A 134 -6.28 18.98 10.17
CA ARG A 134 -4.89 19.28 9.78
C ARG A 134 -4.34 20.52 10.47
N ASP A 135 -5.14 21.12 11.37
CA ASP A 135 -4.74 22.28 12.15
C ASP A 135 -3.81 21.86 13.28
N LEU A 136 -2.52 22.20 13.16
CA LEU A 136 -1.49 21.91 14.17
C LEU A 136 -1.85 22.39 15.57
N SER A 137 -2.60 23.50 15.69
CA SER A 137 -3.01 24.02 16.99
C SER A 137 -3.99 23.11 17.72
N LYS A 138 -4.73 22.27 17.00
CA LYS A 138 -5.72 21.31 17.50
C LYS A 138 -5.15 19.91 17.77
N MET A 139 -3.90 19.65 17.45
CA MET A 139 -3.31 18.31 17.57
C MET A 139 -3.49 17.74 19.00
N ASN A 140 -3.34 18.57 20.04
CA ASN A 140 -3.52 18.14 21.42
C ASN A 140 -4.97 17.78 21.80
N GLN A 141 -5.94 18.04 20.93
CA GLN A 141 -7.35 17.64 21.12
C GLN A 141 -7.67 16.31 20.42
N CYS A 142 -6.72 15.79 19.64
CA CYS A 142 -6.89 14.58 18.85
C CYS A 142 -6.79 13.32 19.71
N GLN A 143 -7.44 12.24 19.25
CA GLN A 143 -7.34 10.91 19.84
C GLN A 143 -6.17 10.09 19.26
N GLY A 144 -5.57 10.56 18.17
CA GLY A 144 -4.45 9.92 17.51
C GLY A 144 -3.98 10.70 16.29
N ILE A 145 -2.94 10.17 15.66
CA ILE A 145 -2.34 10.72 14.43
C ILE A 145 -2.42 9.67 13.35
N ILE A 146 -2.86 10.07 12.17
CA ILE A 146 -2.76 9.29 10.92
C ILE A 146 -1.62 9.89 10.12
N VAL A 147 -0.60 9.09 9.85
CA VAL A 147 0.57 9.51 9.06
C VAL A 147 0.27 9.29 7.59
N GLY A 148 0.00 10.38 6.88
CA GLY A 148 -0.09 10.42 5.43
C GLY A 148 1.27 10.68 4.80
N GLU A 149 1.25 10.99 3.52
CA GLU A 149 2.45 11.26 2.75
C GLU A 149 2.87 12.74 2.89
N ARG A 150 3.86 13.18 2.16
CA ARG A 150 4.37 14.55 2.04
C ARG A 150 3.33 15.67 2.29
N GLY A 151 3.72 16.93 2.19
CA GLY A 151 2.81 18.09 2.24
C GLY A 151 2.67 18.73 3.62
N TYR A 152 3.64 18.53 4.52
CA TYR A 152 3.70 19.17 5.83
C TYR A 152 5.09 19.72 6.12
N ASP A 153 5.16 20.69 7.02
CA ASP A 153 6.43 21.18 7.54
C ASP A 153 7.04 20.13 8.47
N TRP A 154 8.23 19.65 8.10
CA TRP A 154 8.89 18.56 8.80
C TRP A 154 9.21 18.90 10.25
N GLU A 155 9.83 20.06 10.50
CA GLU A 155 10.30 20.39 11.84
C GLU A 155 9.15 20.63 12.81
N SER A 156 8.23 21.51 12.45
CA SER A 156 7.11 21.89 13.35
C SER A 156 6.13 20.76 13.55
N THR A 157 5.80 20.01 12.49
CA THR A 157 4.79 18.95 12.56
C THR A 157 5.31 17.74 13.34
N ILE A 158 6.54 17.28 13.07
CA ILE A 158 7.10 16.11 13.76
C ILE A 158 7.42 16.43 15.21
N THR A 159 7.96 17.61 15.49
CA THR A 159 8.20 18.03 16.87
C THR A 159 6.91 18.03 17.68
N ARG A 160 5.81 18.55 17.11
CA ARG A 160 4.50 18.53 17.78
C ARG A 160 3.94 17.12 17.96
N ALA A 161 4.08 16.26 16.93
CA ALA A 161 3.61 14.88 16.98
C ALA A 161 4.36 14.06 18.05
N VAL A 162 5.68 14.20 18.15
CA VAL A 162 6.47 13.57 19.22
C VAL A 162 5.99 14.05 20.59
N ASN A 163 5.85 15.36 20.80
CA ASN A 163 5.37 15.91 22.09
C ASN A 163 3.91 15.49 22.39
N PHE A 164 3.06 15.34 21.37
CA PHE A 164 1.71 14.80 21.53
C PHE A 164 1.75 13.38 22.13
N PHE A 165 2.59 12.49 21.63
CA PHE A 165 2.72 11.14 22.16
C PHE A 165 3.43 11.09 23.52
N ILE A 166 4.34 12.01 23.81
CA ILE A 166 4.91 12.15 25.17
C ILE A 166 3.81 12.43 26.20
N GLN A 167 2.87 13.30 25.87
CA GLN A 167 1.75 13.64 26.75
C GLN A 167 0.64 12.58 26.72
N ARG A 168 0.54 11.77 25.66
CA ARG A 168 -0.52 10.79 25.39
C ARG A 168 0.03 9.48 24.83
N PRO A 169 0.75 8.70 25.63
CA PRO A 169 1.44 7.49 25.16
C PRO A 169 0.50 6.39 24.66
N HIS A 170 -0.80 6.47 24.99
CA HIS A 170 -1.82 5.52 24.56
C HIS A 170 -2.64 6.00 23.35
N ALA A 171 -2.34 7.18 22.81
CA ALA A 171 -2.99 7.66 21.60
C ALA A 171 -2.64 6.79 20.40
N SER A 172 -3.56 6.69 19.44
CA SER A 172 -3.36 5.85 18.26
C SER A 172 -2.39 6.50 17.27
N LEU A 173 -1.38 5.76 16.84
CA LEU A 173 -0.56 6.08 15.67
C LEU A 173 -0.99 5.13 14.53
N ILE A 174 -1.61 5.66 13.49
CA ILE A 174 -2.07 4.89 12.33
C ILE A 174 -1.17 5.25 11.15
N VAL A 175 -0.64 4.23 10.49
CA VAL A 175 0.32 4.36 9.38
C VAL A 175 -0.21 3.56 8.20
N PRO A 176 -1.02 4.17 7.31
CA PRO A 176 -1.56 3.48 6.15
C PRO A 176 -0.47 2.89 5.27
N ASN A 177 0.51 3.71 4.83
CA ASN A 177 1.67 3.25 4.08
C ASN A 177 2.85 2.92 5.01
N PRO A 178 3.24 1.63 5.15
CA PRO A 178 4.37 1.24 5.98
C PRO A 178 5.75 1.48 5.34
N ASP A 179 5.81 1.82 4.04
CA ASP A 179 7.07 1.96 3.33
C ASP A 179 7.89 3.13 3.90
N GLU A 180 9.16 2.87 4.14
CA GLU A 180 10.07 3.87 4.70
C GLU A 180 10.47 4.92 3.68
N TYR A 181 10.53 4.52 2.42
CA TYR A 181 10.84 5.36 1.28
C TYR A 181 10.20 4.79 0.02
N TYR A 182 10.11 5.61 -1.00
CA TYR A 182 9.68 5.21 -2.34
C TYR A 182 10.55 5.88 -3.40
N PRO A 183 10.64 5.31 -4.62
CA PRO A 183 11.36 5.92 -5.72
C PRO A 183 10.82 7.31 -6.07
N GLY A 184 11.70 8.27 -6.22
CA GLY A 184 11.41 9.60 -6.73
C GLY A 184 12.07 9.81 -8.10
N ASP A 185 11.87 10.99 -8.67
CA ASP A 185 12.44 11.33 -9.98
C ASP A 185 13.98 11.33 -9.96
N ASN A 186 14.57 10.98 -11.12
CA ASN A 186 16.01 11.05 -11.35
C ASN A 186 16.86 10.20 -10.39
N GLY A 187 16.38 9.00 -10.02
CA GLY A 187 17.11 8.08 -9.15
C GLY A 187 17.18 8.53 -7.69
N ARG A 188 16.36 9.49 -7.29
CA ARG A 188 16.23 9.91 -5.88
C ARG A 188 15.27 8.98 -5.15
N ILE A 189 15.33 9.02 -3.83
CA ILE A 189 14.32 8.44 -2.95
C ILE A 189 13.56 9.56 -2.24
N CYS A 190 12.27 9.33 -2.01
CA CYS A 190 11.42 10.16 -1.18
C CYS A 190 11.12 9.43 0.12
N ILE A 191 11.02 10.16 1.22
CA ILE A 191 10.67 9.58 2.52
C ILE A 191 9.17 9.26 2.52
N GLY A 192 8.84 8.00 2.80
CA GLY A 192 7.46 7.53 2.94
C GLY A 192 6.91 7.71 4.35
N ALA A 193 5.60 7.57 4.49
CA ALA A 193 4.90 7.69 5.77
C ALA A 193 5.44 6.72 6.83
N GLY A 194 5.80 5.50 6.44
CA GLY A 194 6.43 4.51 7.32
C GLY A 194 7.80 4.96 7.85
N GLY A 195 8.60 5.65 7.02
CA GLY A 195 9.88 6.23 7.44
C GLY A 195 9.72 7.31 8.50
N VAL A 196 8.75 8.20 8.29
CA VAL A 196 8.40 9.25 9.26
C VAL A 196 7.92 8.65 10.58
N ALA A 197 7.00 7.69 10.51
CA ALA A 197 6.48 7.00 11.69
C ALA A 197 7.60 6.31 12.47
N ARG A 198 8.51 5.63 11.77
CA ARG A 198 9.66 4.93 12.37
C ARG A 198 10.60 5.92 13.06
N PHE A 199 10.86 7.08 12.45
CA PHE A 199 11.65 8.14 13.06
C PHE A 199 11.02 8.60 14.38
N MET A 200 9.72 8.92 14.38
CA MET A 200 9.01 9.34 15.61
C MET A 200 9.06 8.27 16.69
N ILE A 201 8.80 7.01 16.33
CA ILE A 201 8.84 5.86 17.27
C ILE A 201 10.24 5.72 17.87
N GLN A 202 11.30 5.87 17.08
CA GLN A 202 12.67 5.78 17.59
C GLN A 202 13.00 6.91 18.58
N VAL A 203 12.58 8.13 18.29
CA VAL A 203 12.76 9.27 19.21
C VAL A 203 12.00 9.03 20.51
N LEU A 204 10.74 8.60 20.43
CA LEU A 204 9.90 8.28 21.59
C LEU A 204 10.50 7.16 22.45
N LYS A 205 11.02 6.11 21.82
CA LYS A 205 11.70 5.01 22.49
C LYS A 205 12.94 5.48 23.25
N THR A 206 13.73 6.39 22.68
CA THR A 206 14.87 7.00 23.37
C THR A 206 14.43 7.83 24.56
N TYR A 207 13.26 8.43 24.51
CA TYR A 207 12.64 9.17 25.63
C TYR A 207 11.95 8.25 26.68
N GLY A 208 11.92 6.92 26.43
CA GLY A 208 11.33 5.94 27.35
C GLY A 208 9.85 5.62 27.08
N ILE A 209 9.32 6.00 25.91
CA ILE A 209 7.94 5.72 25.52
C ILE A 209 7.93 4.68 24.40
N GLU A 210 7.26 3.56 24.63
CA GLU A 210 7.00 2.55 23.62
C GLU A 210 5.66 2.82 22.93
N LEU A 211 5.69 3.09 21.63
CA LEU A 211 4.53 3.33 20.81
C LEU A 211 4.41 2.23 19.75
N THR A 212 3.27 1.54 19.72
CA THR A 212 2.98 0.51 18.72
C THR A 212 2.07 1.09 17.63
N PRO A 213 2.55 1.25 16.41
CA PRO A 213 1.74 1.76 15.32
C PRO A 213 0.75 0.70 14.79
N ILE A 214 -0.34 1.18 14.20
CA ILE A 214 -1.29 0.37 13.45
C ILE A 214 -0.94 0.53 11.97
N TYR A 215 -0.31 -0.50 11.39
CA TYR A 215 0.02 -0.55 9.97
C TYR A 215 -1.13 -1.16 9.18
N LEU A 216 -1.47 -0.56 8.03
CA LEU A 216 -2.58 -1.03 7.19
C LEU A 216 -2.11 -1.63 5.87
N GLY A 217 -1.02 -1.12 5.27
CA GLY A 217 -0.48 -1.53 3.98
C GLY A 217 0.40 -2.79 3.99
N LYS A 218 0.88 -3.19 2.81
CA LYS A 218 1.84 -4.30 2.64
C LYS A 218 3.12 -4.04 3.46
N PRO A 219 3.72 -5.04 4.12
CA PRO A 219 3.38 -6.47 4.15
C PRO A 219 2.36 -6.88 5.23
N PHE A 220 1.67 -5.95 5.87
CA PHE A 220 0.78 -6.23 6.99
C PHE A 220 -0.57 -6.81 6.53
N VAL A 221 -1.17 -7.64 7.39
CA VAL A 221 -2.38 -8.41 7.10
C VAL A 221 -3.59 -7.55 6.65
N PRO A 222 -3.84 -6.34 7.19
CA PRO A 222 -5.08 -5.61 6.90
C PRO A 222 -5.36 -5.40 5.40
N ILE A 223 -4.36 -4.98 4.61
CA ILE A 223 -4.56 -4.74 3.18
C ILE A 223 -4.86 -6.03 2.41
N PHE A 224 -4.21 -7.15 2.77
CA PHE A 224 -4.47 -8.45 2.14
C PHE A 224 -5.85 -8.98 2.50
N GLN A 225 -6.26 -8.81 3.76
CA GLN A 225 -7.60 -9.20 4.22
C GLN A 225 -8.69 -8.41 3.49
N LEU A 226 -8.52 -7.10 3.35
CA LEU A 226 -9.43 -6.25 2.60
C LEU A 226 -9.51 -6.67 1.13
N THR A 227 -8.34 -6.89 0.48
CA THR A 227 -8.27 -7.35 -0.91
C THR A 227 -8.99 -8.69 -1.07
N HIS A 228 -8.74 -9.62 -0.16
CA HIS A 228 -9.36 -10.95 -0.21
C HIS A 228 -10.88 -10.89 -0.06
N SER A 229 -11.37 -10.08 0.87
CA SER A 229 -12.82 -9.88 1.05
C SER A 229 -13.48 -9.25 -0.18
N ARG A 230 -12.80 -8.30 -0.86
CA ARG A 230 -13.27 -7.73 -2.14
C ARG A 230 -13.30 -8.79 -3.26
N LEU A 231 -12.24 -9.63 -3.35
CA LEU A 231 -12.19 -10.73 -4.31
C LEU A 231 -13.36 -11.70 -4.10
N GLU A 232 -13.64 -12.10 -2.86
CA GLU A 232 -14.75 -13.01 -2.54
C GLU A 232 -16.11 -12.38 -2.83
N ALA A 233 -16.28 -11.09 -2.51
CA ALA A 233 -17.51 -10.35 -2.80
C ALA A 233 -17.79 -10.27 -4.31
N GLU A 234 -16.77 -9.95 -5.12
CA GLU A 234 -16.89 -9.86 -6.57
C GLU A 234 -17.12 -11.23 -7.23
N TYR A 235 -16.47 -12.27 -6.69
CA TYR A 235 -16.62 -13.63 -7.19
C TYR A 235 -17.94 -14.29 -6.75
N GLY A 236 -18.55 -13.79 -5.67
CA GLY A 236 -19.77 -14.35 -5.07
C GLY A 236 -19.55 -15.70 -4.36
N ARG A 237 -18.31 -16.05 -4.04
CA ARG A 237 -17.95 -17.29 -3.33
C ARG A 237 -16.63 -17.16 -2.56
N ILE A 238 -16.42 -18.09 -1.63
CA ILE A 238 -15.15 -18.24 -0.91
C ILE A 238 -14.04 -18.63 -1.89
N ILE A 239 -12.89 -17.96 -1.79
CA ILE A 239 -11.70 -18.20 -2.58
C ILE A 239 -10.60 -18.73 -1.65
N PRO A 240 -10.03 -19.93 -1.89
CA PRO A 240 -8.85 -20.35 -1.15
C PRO A 240 -7.66 -19.40 -1.40
N ARG A 241 -7.00 -18.95 -0.33
CA ARG A 241 -5.90 -17.99 -0.44
C ARG A 241 -4.79 -18.46 -1.37
N ASN A 242 -4.46 -19.75 -1.35
CA ASN A 242 -3.44 -20.36 -2.24
C ASN A 242 -3.87 -20.44 -3.71
N ARG A 243 -5.07 -19.97 -4.07
CA ARG A 243 -5.53 -19.83 -5.45
C ARG A 243 -5.51 -18.38 -5.92
N VAL A 244 -4.96 -17.47 -5.12
CA VAL A 244 -4.69 -16.08 -5.48
C VAL A 244 -3.19 -15.93 -5.70
N LEU A 245 -2.78 -15.32 -6.82
CA LEU A 245 -1.40 -14.99 -7.12
C LEU A 245 -1.21 -13.47 -6.99
N LEU A 246 -0.29 -13.05 -6.12
CA LEU A 246 0.20 -11.68 -6.11
C LEU A 246 1.45 -11.55 -6.96
N VAL A 247 1.48 -10.55 -7.81
CA VAL A 247 2.62 -10.18 -8.65
C VAL A 247 3.16 -8.85 -8.12
N GLY A 248 4.42 -8.82 -7.73
CA GLY A 248 5.06 -7.65 -7.14
C GLY A 248 6.55 -7.61 -7.48
N ASP A 249 7.19 -6.47 -7.25
CA ASP A 249 8.62 -6.24 -7.48
C ASP A 249 9.42 -6.11 -6.18
N TYR A 250 8.75 -5.82 -5.06
CA TYR A 250 9.42 -5.59 -3.80
C TYR A 250 9.27 -6.77 -2.82
N ILE A 251 10.42 -7.44 -2.54
CA ILE A 251 10.44 -8.67 -1.73
C ILE A 251 9.85 -8.45 -0.34
N ARG A 252 10.16 -7.33 0.32
CA ARG A 252 9.79 -7.11 1.73
C ARG A 252 8.30 -6.78 1.91
N SER A 253 7.67 -6.12 0.95
CA SER A 253 6.24 -5.76 1.04
C SER A 253 5.36 -6.76 0.30
N ASP A 254 5.60 -6.99 -1.00
CA ASP A 254 4.74 -7.80 -1.84
C ASP A 254 4.89 -9.29 -1.56
N ILE A 255 6.11 -9.79 -1.76
CA ILE A 255 6.36 -11.24 -1.73
C ILE A 255 6.20 -11.77 -0.32
N GLN A 256 6.85 -11.14 0.66
CA GLN A 256 6.75 -11.56 2.05
C GLN A 256 5.33 -11.40 2.60
N GLY A 257 4.64 -10.29 2.26
CA GLY A 257 3.26 -10.06 2.67
C GLY A 257 2.31 -11.09 2.08
N ALA A 258 2.41 -11.39 0.78
CA ALA A 258 1.62 -12.41 0.10
C ALA A 258 1.80 -13.80 0.74
N LEU A 259 3.05 -14.22 0.95
CA LEU A 259 3.36 -15.51 1.56
C LEU A 259 2.85 -15.61 3.00
N ASN A 260 3.03 -14.57 3.82
CA ASN A 260 2.54 -14.52 5.19
C ASN A 260 1.01 -14.60 5.26
N PHE A 261 0.31 -14.05 4.26
CA PHE A 261 -1.14 -14.11 4.18
C PHE A 261 -1.66 -15.45 3.61
N GLY A 262 -0.80 -16.23 2.95
CA GLY A 262 -1.13 -17.51 2.33
C GLY A 262 -1.49 -17.41 0.84
N TYR A 263 -1.18 -16.30 0.19
CA TYR A 263 -1.23 -16.16 -1.26
C TYR A 263 -0.01 -16.83 -1.91
N ARG A 264 -0.12 -17.15 -3.19
CA ARG A 264 1.05 -17.37 -4.04
C ARG A 264 1.66 -16.03 -4.42
N SER A 265 2.94 -16.01 -4.73
CA SER A 265 3.62 -14.79 -5.17
C SER A 265 4.50 -15.03 -6.38
N ALA A 266 4.63 -14.02 -7.21
CA ALA A 266 5.55 -13.95 -8.33
C ALA A 266 6.33 -12.63 -8.24
N LEU A 267 7.66 -12.73 -8.23
CA LEU A 267 8.53 -11.57 -8.28
C LEU A 267 8.79 -11.20 -9.74
N VAL A 268 8.59 -9.93 -10.10
CA VAL A 268 9.01 -9.34 -11.37
C VAL A 268 10.27 -8.50 -11.16
N LEU A 269 11.10 -8.41 -12.18
CA LEU A 269 12.40 -7.71 -12.12
C LEU A 269 12.34 -6.36 -12.88
N THR A 270 11.21 -5.70 -12.83
CA THR A 270 10.94 -4.45 -13.56
C THR A 270 10.99 -3.20 -12.69
N GLY A 271 10.93 -3.37 -11.36
CA GLY A 271 10.96 -2.30 -10.38
C GLY A 271 12.32 -2.03 -9.76
#